data_0311051c260d162d4d09964c9bc53be8
#
_entry.id   0311051c260d162d4d09964c9bc53be8
#
_cell.length_a   1.000
_cell.length_b   1.000
_cell.length_c   1.000
_cell.angle_alpha   90.00
_cell.angle_beta   90.00
_cell.angle_gamma   90.00
#
_symmetry.space_group_name_H-M   'P 1'
#
loop_
_entity.id
_entity.type
_entity.pdbx_description
1 polymer ?
#
loop_
_entity_poly.entity_id
_entity_poly.type
_entity_poly.pdbx_seq_one_letter_code
_entity_poly.pdbx_strand_id
1 'polypeptide(L)'
;MSTTHPTFTELIEGSPQTIFDLIADMPHYGRWLPGSDAFGGTSEIEPYPVRLGTTYLDSGPLGQRPGSVTEYDPPKHIAFHHTMLLKKGLLTGNVEVNVRYTFEPVEHATNVIRALDLTIEMPWYLKLVEPLVLRAFRKENERLMAELKSYVEAQPKHRDLHASS
;
A
#
# COMPACT_ATOMS: atom_id res chain seq x y z
N MET A 1 -14.34 -13.02 -14.17
CA MET A 1 -14.12 -12.11 -13.05
C MET A 1 -13.83 -12.91 -11.79
N SER A 2 -12.72 -12.64 -11.15
CA SER A 2 -12.31 -13.26 -9.89
C SER A 2 -12.11 -12.19 -8.84
N THR A 3 -12.64 -12.42 -7.63
CA THR A 3 -12.46 -11.50 -6.50
C THR A 3 -11.80 -12.25 -5.35
N THR A 4 -10.77 -11.66 -4.77
CA THR A 4 -10.07 -12.18 -3.59
C THR A 4 -9.89 -11.09 -2.54
N HIS A 5 -9.79 -11.50 -1.27
CA HIS A 5 -9.70 -10.59 -0.12
C HIS A 5 -8.46 -10.90 0.74
N PRO A 6 -7.25 -10.74 0.21
CA PRO A 6 -6.04 -10.98 0.99
C PRO A 6 -5.87 -9.93 2.08
N THR A 7 -5.36 -10.37 3.24
CA THR A 7 -5.06 -9.50 4.37
C THR A 7 -3.63 -9.76 4.83
N PHE A 8 -2.91 -8.68 5.10
CA PHE A 8 -1.53 -8.70 5.58
C PHE A 8 -1.46 -7.94 6.88
N THR A 9 -0.82 -8.52 7.88
CA THR A 9 -0.73 -7.96 9.22
C THR A 9 0.71 -7.96 9.70
N GLU A 10 1.15 -6.84 10.26
CA GLU A 10 2.47 -6.70 10.89
C GLU A 10 2.35 -5.94 12.20
N LEU A 11 3.02 -6.44 13.23
CA LEU A 11 3.23 -5.69 14.46
C LEU A 11 4.52 -4.87 14.32
N ILE A 12 4.36 -3.54 14.36
CA ILE A 12 5.46 -2.60 14.11
C ILE A 12 5.70 -1.75 15.36
N GLU A 13 6.94 -1.71 15.82
CA GLU A 13 7.34 -0.85 16.95
C GLU A 13 7.35 0.62 16.52
N GLY A 14 6.25 1.30 16.75
CA GLY A 14 6.05 2.71 16.41
C GLY A 14 4.61 3.12 16.73
N SER A 15 4.38 4.43 16.78
CA SER A 15 3.04 4.94 17.05
C SER A 15 2.14 4.84 15.81
N PRO A 16 0.81 4.69 15.97
CA PRO A 16 -0.13 4.73 14.87
C PRO A 16 0.01 5.99 14.00
N GLN A 17 0.22 7.14 14.62
CA GLN A 17 0.37 8.41 13.90
C GLN A 17 1.62 8.41 13.01
N THR A 18 2.76 7.96 13.52
CA THR A 18 4.01 7.89 12.75
C THR A 18 3.85 7.00 11.51
N ILE A 19 3.22 5.84 11.67
CA ILE A 19 3.04 4.88 10.58
C ILE A 19 1.99 5.40 9.59
N PHE A 20 0.89 5.96 10.09
CA PHE A 20 -0.12 6.60 9.27
C PHE A 20 0.49 7.70 8.37
N ASP A 21 1.30 8.57 8.95
CA ASP A 21 1.93 9.68 8.24
C ASP A 21 2.85 9.19 7.12
N LEU A 22 3.56 8.07 7.32
CA LEU A 22 4.38 7.45 6.27
C LEU A 22 3.53 6.94 5.10
N ILE A 23 2.39 6.31 5.39
CA ILE A 23 1.48 5.81 4.37
C ILE A 23 0.76 6.94 3.64
N ALA A 24 0.47 8.04 4.32
CA ALA A 24 -0.15 9.23 3.73
C ALA A 24 0.85 10.10 2.93
N ASP A 25 2.14 10.01 3.23
CA ASP A 25 3.18 10.82 2.58
C ASP A 25 3.63 10.20 1.24
N MET A 26 2.69 10.09 0.32
CA MET A 26 2.88 9.44 -0.98
C MET A 26 4.06 9.99 -1.81
N PRO A 27 4.33 11.31 -1.86
CA PRO A 27 5.45 11.83 -2.64
C PRO A 27 6.81 11.31 -2.20
N HIS A 28 6.90 10.85 -0.96
CA HIS A 28 8.14 10.44 -0.33
C HIS A 28 8.21 8.93 -0.03
N TYR A 29 7.41 8.12 -0.70
CA TYR A 29 7.44 6.66 -0.55
C TYR A 29 8.82 6.06 -0.83
N GLY A 30 9.61 6.66 -1.71
CA GLY A 30 10.98 6.21 -1.99
C GLY A 30 11.92 6.19 -0.78
N ARG A 31 11.57 6.87 0.32
CA ARG A 31 12.35 6.84 1.56
C ARG A 31 12.28 5.49 2.27
N TRP A 32 11.16 4.80 2.18
CA TRP A 32 10.94 3.53 2.89
C TRP A 32 10.57 2.36 1.98
N LEU A 33 10.06 2.64 0.79
CA LEU A 33 9.66 1.61 -0.17
C LEU A 33 10.54 1.71 -1.44
N PRO A 34 11.61 0.91 -1.54
CA PRO A 34 12.42 0.84 -2.74
C PRO A 34 11.58 0.40 -3.95
N GLY A 35 11.92 0.90 -5.13
CA GLY A 35 11.31 0.45 -6.37
C GLY A 35 11.48 -1.06 -6.58
N SER A 36 10.53 -1.67 -7.28
CA SER A 36 10.52 -3.10 -7.61
C SER A 36 10.04 -3.31 -9.03
N ASP A 37 9.97 -4.58 -9.44
CA ASP A 37 9.35 -4.96 -10.71
C ASP A 37 7.83 -4.67 -10.77
N ALA A 38 7.22 -4.33 -9.65
CA ALA A 38 5.80 -4.02 -9.56
C ALA A 38 5.49 -2.54 -9.26
N PHE A 39 6.42 -1.82 -8.63
CA PHE A 39 6.21 -0.44 -8.19
C PHE A 39 7.41 0.45 -8.51
N GLY A 40 7.19 1.49 -9.29
CA GLY A 40 8.20 2.45 -9.74
C GLY A 40 8.06 3.86 -9.14
N GLY A 41 7.07 4.10 -8.29
CA GLY A 41 6.82 5.37 -7.62
C GLY A 41 5.41 5.91 -7.82
N THR A 42 5.09 6.96 -7.05
CA THR A 42 3.80 7.66 -7.10
C THR A 42 4.02 9.11 -7.51
N SER A 43 3.19 9.62 -8.40
CA SER A 43 3.22 10.97 -8.94
C SER A 43 1.82 11.58 -9.09
N GLU A 44 1.74 12.81 -9.58
CA GLU A 44 0.47 13.51 -9.85
C GLU A 44 -0.50 13.50 -8.67
N ILE A 45 0.02 13.77 -7.48
CA ILE A 45 -0.75 13.74 -6.23
C ILE A 45 -1.46 15.07 -6.04
N GLU A 46 -2.77 15.06 -6.16
CA GLU A 46 -3.59 16.27 -6.05
C GLU A 46 -4.94 15.98 -5.38
N PRO A 47 -5.39 16.80 -4.40
CA PRO A 47 -4.60 17.83 -3.70
C PRO A 47 -3.55 17.22 -2.75
N TYR A 48 -2.54 18.01 -2.45
CA TYR A 48 -1.54 17.71 -1.43
C TYR A 48 -1.52 18.82 -0.37
N PRO A 49 -1.38 18.53 0.92
CA PRO A 49 -1.24 17.21 1.57
C PRO A 49 -2.42 16.27 1.31
N VAL A 50 -2.14 14.96 1.39
CA VAL A 50 -3.13 13.90 1.14
C VAL A 50 -4.33 14.02 2.07
N ARG A 51 -5.51 13.86 1.50
CA ARG A 51 -6.81 13.89 2.18
C ARG A 51 -7.82 13.03 1.43
N LEU A 52 -9.04 12.92 1.96
CA LEU A 52 -10.13 12.24 1.25
C LEU A 52 -10.33 12.86 -0.15
N GLY A 53 -10.37 12.02 -1.16
CA GLY A 53 -10.53 12.43 -2.55
C GLY A 53 -9.24 12.79 -3.29
N THR A 54 -8.09 12.81 -2.62
CA THR A 54 -6.79 12.98 -3.29
C THR A 54 -6.61 11.92 -4.36
N THR A 55 -6.25 12.34 -5.57
CA THR A 55 -5.92 11.45 -6.68
C THR A 55 -4.40 11.34 -6.84
N TYR A 56 -3.95 10.24 -7.41
CA TYR A 56 -2.54 9.97 -7.64
C TYR A 56 -2.34 9.03 -8.82
N LEU A 57 -1.09 8.93 -9.27
CA LEU A 57 -0.69 8.03 -10.34
C LEU A 57 0.50 7.20 -9.89
N ASP A 58 0.28 5.91 -9.66
CA ASP A 58 1.35 4.95 -9.46
C ASP A 58 1.90 4.50 -10.83
N SER A 59 3.19 4.30 -10.90
CA SER A 59 3.86 3.76 -12.07
C SER A 59 4.59 2.47 -11.77
N GLY A 60 4.72 1.63 -12.79
CA GLY A 60 5.43 0.37 -12.71
C GLY A 60 5.65 -0.22 -14.11
N PRO A 61 6.39 -1.33 -14.22
CA PRO A 61 6.72 -1.96 -15.50
C PRO A 61 5.50 -2.43 -16.32
N LEU A 62 4.38 -2.66 -15.66
CA LEU A 62 3.14 -3.08 -16.30
C LEU A 62 2.22 -1.91 -16.70
N GLY A 63 2.63 -0.67 -16.44
CA GLY A 63 1.90 0.53 -16.80
C GLY A 63 1.59 1.45 -15.63
N GLN A 64 0.71 2.40 -15.89
CA GLN A 64 0.26 3.38 -14.91
C GLN A 64 -1.01 2.91 -14.22
N ARG A 65 -1.14 3.24 -12.94
CA ARG A 65 -2.27 2.89 -12.08
C ARG A 65 -2.85 4.16 -11.46
N PRO A 66 -3.84 4.77 -12.08
CA PRO A 66 -4.54 5.89 -11.48
C PRO A 66 -5.29 5.44 -10.23
N GLY A 67 -5.25 6.25 -9.19
CA GLY A 67 -5.88 5.95 -7.92
C GLY A 67 -6.41 7.17 -7.20
N SER A 68 -7.13 6.90 -6.12
CA SER A 68 -7.68 7.93 -5.23
C SER A 68 -7.72 7.46 -3.78
N VAL A 69 -7.68 8.42 -2.87
CA VAL A 69 -7.89 8.18 -1.44
C VAL A 69 -9.38 8.13 -1.17
N THR A 70 -9.88 6.99 -0.72
CA THR A 70 -11.31 6.73 -0.50
C THR A 70 -11.73 6.80 0.96
N GLU A 71 -10.78 6.74 1.89
CA GLU A 71 -11.00 6.92 3.33
C GLU A 71 -9.79 7.63 3.94
N TYR A 72 -10.02 8.58 4.81
CA TYR A 72 -8.97 9.33 5.49
C TYR A 72 -9.40 9.69 6.91
N ASP A 73 -8.99 8.88 7.89
CA ASP A 73 -9.30 9.04 9.31
C ASP A 73 -8.03 8.84 10.16
N PRO A 74 -7.13 9.85 10.22
CA PRO A 74 -5.89 9.72 10.98
C PRO A 74 -6.14 9.65 12.49
N PRO A 75 -5.37 8.85 13.24
CA PRO A 75 -4.36 7.90 12.77
C PRO A 75 -4.90 6.46 12.60
N LYS A 76 -6.20 6.28 12.44
CA LYS A 76 -6.89 4.98 12.51
C LYS A 76 -6.96 4.25 11.19
N HIS A 77 -7.38 4.95 10.13
CA HIS A 77 -7.67 4.35 8.83
C HIS A 77 -7.24 5.24 7.68
N ILE A 78 -6.73 4.63 6.64
CA ILE A 78 -6.59 5.24 5.31
C ILE A 78 -6.87 4.17 4.26
N ALA A 79 -7.63 4.53 3.23
CA ALA A 79 -7.96 3.60 2.16
C ALA A 79 -7.75 4.23 0.78
N PHE A 80 -7.42 3.37 -0.16
CA PHE A 80 -7.10 3.73 -1.53
C PHE A 80 -7.88 2.83 -2.50
N HIS A 81 -8.27 3.40 -3.62
CA HIS A 81 -8.77 2.65 -4.77
C HIS A 81 -7.88 2.95 -5.97
N HIS A 82 -7.45 1.92 -6.69
CA HIS A 82 -6.78 2.11 -7.97
C HIS A 82 -7.13 1.00 -8.96
N THR A 83 -6.98 1.34 -10.22
CA THR A 83 -7.20 0.43 -11.33
C THR A 83 -5.89 0.22 -12.07
N MET A 84 -5.69 -0.98 -12.60
CA MET A 84 -4.54 -1.31 -13.42
C MET A 84 -4.98 -2.04 -14.68
N LEU A 85 -4.64 -1.48 -15.82
CA LEU A 85 -4.80 -2.16 -17.10
C LEU A 85 -3.56 -3.03 -17.35
N LEU A 86 -3.76 -4.33 -17.39
CA LEU A 86 -2.71 -5.26 -17.79
C LEU A 86 -2.60 -5.24 -19.32
N LYS A 87 -1.48 -4.76 -19.84
CA LYS A 87 -1.16 -4.79 -21.27
C LYS A 87 0.30 -5.19 -21.44
N LYS A 88 0.55 -6.47 -21.59
CA LYS A 88 1.90 -6.98 -21.90
C LYS A 88 1.79 -8.12 -22.91
N GLY A 89 2.04 -7.81 -24.19
CA GLY A 89 1.89 -8.78 -25.26
C GLY A 89 0.43 -9.26 -25.37
N LEU A 90 0.21 -10.58 -25.22
CA LEU A 90 -1.12 -11.20 -25.23
C LEU A 90 -1.82 -11.10 -23.86
N LEU A 91 -1.09 -10.67 -22.82
CA LEU A 91 -1.68 -10.48 -21.49
C LEU A 91 -2.47 -9.18 -21.47
N THR A 92 -3.78 -9.30 -21.50
CA THR A 92 -4.72 -8.17 -21.39
C THR A 92 -5.68 -8.43 -20.24
N GLY A 93 -6.03 -7.41 -19.51
CA GLY A 93 -6.99 -7.53 -18.41
C GLY A 93 -7.14 -6.22 -17.65
N ASN A 94 -8.09 -6.21 -16.75
CA ASN A 94 -8.32 -5.13 -15.81
C ASN A 94 -8.21 -5.66 -14.38
N VAL A 95 -7.53 -4.90 -13.53
CA VAL A 95 -7.43 -5.21 -12.10
C VAL A 95 -7.90 -4.00 -11.31
N GLU A 96 -8.91 -4.20 -10.49
CA GLU A 96 -9.36 -3.21 -9.51
C GLU A 96 -8.86 -3.60 -8.13
N VAL A 97 -8.30 -2.63 -7.42
CA VAL A 97 -7.74 -2.84 -6.09
C VAL A 97 -8.28 -1.80 -5.13
N ASN A 98 -8.95 -2.26 -4.08
CA ASN A 98 -9.24 -1.46 -2.91
C ASN A 98 -8.30 -1.89 -1.79
N VAL A 99 -7.60 -0.93 -1.20
CA VAL A 99 -6.64 -1.15 -0.11
C VAL A 99 -7.09 -0.37 1.10
N ARG A 100 -7.22 -1.01 2.24
CA ARG A 100 -7.53 -0.36 3.50
C ARG A 100 -6.46 -0.69 4.54
N TYR A 101 -5.85 0.34 5.08
CA TYR A 101 -4.98 0.22 6.25
C TYR A 101 -5.75 0.54 7.51
N THR A 102 -5.55 -0.29 8.54
CA THR A 102 -6.02 -0.07 9.90
C THR A 102 -4.82 -0.09 10.83
N PHE A 103 -4.74 0.88 11.74
CA PHE A 103 -3.63 1.05 12.68
C PHE A 103 -4.17 0.92 14.11
N GLU A 104 -3.93 -0.22 14.73
CA GLU A 104 -4.40 -0.52 16.09
C GLU A 104 -3.25 -0.39 17.08
N PRO A 105 -3.33 0.51 18.07
CA PRO A 105 -2.30 0.63 19.10
C PRO A 105 -2.27 -0.60 19.99
N VAL A 106 -1.08 -1.14 20.24
CA VAL A 106 -0.83 -2.31 21.10
C VAL A 106 0.40 -2.03 21.96
N GLU A 107 0.22 -1.57 23.19
CA GLU A 107 1.30 -1.18 24.10
C GLU A 107 2.25 -0.15 23.48
N HIS A 108 3.48 -0.54 23.14
CA HIS A 108 4.49 0.33 22.53
C HIS A 108 4.61 0.15 21.01
N ALA A 109 3.67 -0.57 20.42
CA ALA A 109 3.67 -0.94 19.01
C ALA A 109 2.33 -0.62 18.36
N THR A 110 2.25 -0.82 17.07
CA THR A 110 1.02 -0.72 16.28
C THR A 110 0.82 -2.00 15.49
N ASN A 111 -0.33 -2.58 15.61
CA ASN A 111 -0.76 -3.65 14.73
C ASN A 111 -1.29 -3.04 13.44
N VAL A 112 -0.55 -3.19 12.36
CA VAL A 112 -0.88 -2.65 11.03
C VAL A 112 -1.55 -3.74 10.21
N ILE A 113 -2.78 -3.50 9.82
CA ILE A 113 -3.59 -4.41 9.01
C ILE A 113 -3.79 -3.78 7.64
N ARG A 114 -3.32 -4.45 6.60
CA ARG A 114 -3.53 -4.09 5.20
C ARG A 114 -4.48 -5.09 4.57
N ALA A 115 -5.74 -4.72 4.46
CA ALA A 115 -6.79 -5.52 3.82
C ALA A 115 -7.01 -5.04 2.38
N LEU A 116 -7.13 -5.98 1.46
CA LEU A 116 -7.33 -5.70 0.05
C LEU A 116 -8.56 -6.42 -0.49
N ASP A 117 -9.28 -5.72 -1.37
CA ASP A 117 -10.26 -6.31 -2.26
C ASP A 117 -9.69 -6.23 -3.67
N LEU A 118 -9.37 -7.37 -4.23
CA LEU A 118 -8.75 -7.50 -5.54
C LEU A 118 -9.72 -8.17 -6.51
N THR A 119 -10.13 -7.43 -7.53
CA THR A 119 -10.97 -7.95 -8.61
C THR A 119 -10.17 -8.01 -9.90
N ILE A 120 -10.06 -9.18 -10.48
CA ILE A 120 -9.32 -9.45 -11.71
C ILE A 120 -10.29 -9.82 -12.82
N GLU A 121 -10.24 -9.09 -13.92
CA GLU A 121 -10.96 -9.37 -15.15
C GLU A 121 -9.97 -9.70 -16.25
N MET A 122 -9.92 -10.97 -16.63
CA MET A 122 -9.06 -11.46 -17.72
C MET A 122 -9.87 -12.33 -18.68
N PRO A 123 -9.47 -12.35 -19.98
CA PRO A 123 -10.04 -13.29 -20.93
C PRO A 123 -9.89 -14.75 -20.45
N TRP A 124 -10.85 -15.61 -20.82
CA TRP A 124 -10.90 -17.00 -20.36
C TRP A 124 -9.61 -17.79 -20.64
N TYR A 125 -8.93 -17.51 -21.73
CA TYR A 125 -7.67 -18.19 -22.11
C TYR A 125 -6.48 -17.80 -21.22
N LEU A 126 -6.61 -16.72 -20.44
CA LEU A 126 -5.59 -16.28 -19.49
C LEU A 126 -5.85 -16.75 -18.04
N LYS A 127 -6.93 -17.46 -17.79
CA LYS A 127 -7.25 -17.96 -16.43
C LYS A 127 -6.15 -18.87 -15.85
N LEU A 128 -5.40 -19.55 -16.70
CA LEU A 128 -4.26 -20.38 -16.26
C LEU A 128 -3.10 -19.54 -15.68
N VAL A 129 -3.01 -18.26 -16.06
CA VAL A 129 -1.95 -17.33 -15.56
C VAL A 129 -2.38 -16.58 -14.31
N GLU A 130 -3.67 -16.57 -14.00
CA GLU A 130 -4.22 -15.86 -12.84
C GLU A 130 -3.54 -16.24 -11.51
N PRO A 131 -3.25 -17.51 -11.20
CA PRO A 131 -2.54 -17.90 -9.99
C PRO A 131 -1.13 -17.28 -9.89
N LEU A 132 -0.45 -17.09 -11.02
CA LEU A 132 0.86 -16.45 -11.06
C LEU A 132 0.75 -14.95 -10.76
N VAL A 133 -0.26 -14.29 -11.29
CA VAL A 133 -0.56 -12.88 -11.01
C VAL A 133 -0.86 -12.69 -9.52
N LEU A 134 -1.71 -13.53 -8.96
CA LEU A 134 -2.04 -13.50 -7.52
C LEU A 134 -0.82 -13.76 -6.64
N ARG A 135 0.04 -14.68 -7.02
CA ARG A 135 1.28 -14.96 -6.28
C ARG A 135 2.25 -13.78 -6.31
N ALA A 136 2.43 -13.15 -7.46
CA ALA A 136 3.26 -11.95 -7.60
C ALA A 136 2.70 -10.79 -6.78
N PHE A 137 1.40 -10.62 -6.81
CA PHE A 137 0.68 -9.61 -6.03
C PHE A 137 0.85 -9.82 -4.51
N ARG A 138 0.69 -11.05 -4.03
CA ARG A 138 0.93 -11.41 -2.62
C ARG A 138 2.36 -11.10 -2.21
N LYS A 139 3.33 -11.52 -2.99
CA LYS A 139 4.76 -11.29 -2.72
C LYS A 139 5.08 -9.80 -2.62
N GLU A 140 4.52 -8.97 -3.49
CA GLU A 140 4.74 -7.52 -3.45
C GLU A 140 4.12 -6.88 -2.21
N ASN A 141 2.94 -7.32 -1.79
CA ASN A 141 2.31 -6.81 -0.56
C ASN A 141 3.04 -7.25 0.70
N GLU A 142 3.55 -8.48 0.75
CA GLU A 142 4.40 -8.97 1.84
C GLU A 142 5.70 -8.16 1.92
N ARG A 143 6.32 -7.87 0.77
CA ARG A 143 7.51 -7.01 0.68
C ARG A 143 7.23 -5.61 1.22
N LEU A 144 6.14 -4.98 0.77
CA LEU A 144 5.76 -3.65 1.22
C LEU A 144 5.60 -3.58 2.74
N MET A 145 4.91 -4.53 3.33
CA MET A 145 4.72 -4.59 4.79
C MET A 145 6.04 -4.82 5.54
N ALA A 146 6.92 -5.65 5.00
CA ALA A 146 8.25 -5.89 5.58
C ALA A 146 9.15 -4.66 5.51
N GLU A 147 9.14 -3.94 4.38
CA GLU A 147 9.90 -2.69 4.22
C GLU A 147 9.38 -1.59 5.15
N LEU A 148 8.07 -1.45 5.30
CA LEU A 148 7.46 -0.52 6.24
C LEU A 148 7.91 -0.79 7.67
N LYS A 149 7.84 -2.04 8.10
CA LYS A 149 8.31 -2.49 9.42
C LYS A 149 9.78 -2.17 9.64
N SER A 150 10.63 -2.57 8.70
CA SER A 150 12.07 -2.37 8.77
C SER A 150 12.43 -0.88 8.85
N TYR A 151 11.76 -0.05 8.07
CA TYR A 151 12.01 1.40 8.07
C TYR A 151 11.60 2.05 9.40
N VAL A 152 10.39 1.75 9.89
CA VAL A 152 9.88 2.33 11.15
C VAL A 152 10.75 1.91 12.33
N GLU A 153 11.10 0.63 12.42
CA GLU A 153 11.87 0.09 13.55
C GLU A 153 13.36 0.49 13.52
N ALA A 154 13.88 0.89 12.35
CA ALA A 154 15.22 1.44 12.22
C ALA A 154 15.34 2.92 12.61
N GLN A 155 14.22 3.64 12.74
CA GLN A 155 14.25 5.03 13.16
C GLN A 155 14.70 5.15 14.63
N PRO A 156 15.50 6.18 15.00
CA PRO A 156 15.87 6.40 16.38
C PRO A 156 14.59 6.63 17.21
N LYS A 157 14.41 5.84 18.26
CA LYS A 157 13.36 6.10 19.24
C LYS A 157 13.64 7.47 19.85
N HIS A 158 12.72 8.43 19.73
CA HIS A 158 12.77 9.62 20.53
C HIS A 158 12.71 9.17 21.99
N ARG A 159 13.86 9.16 22.66
CA ARG A 159 13.89 9.12 24.11
C ARG A 159 13.19 10.40 24.56
N ASP A 160 12.09 10.26 25.25
CA ASP A 160 11.47 11.37 25.96
C ASP A 160 12.55 12.01 26.85
N LEU A 161 13.06 13.17 26.42
CA LEU A 161 13.96 14.00 27.19
C LEU A 161 13.19 14.79 28.28
N HIS A 162 12.21 14.14 28.89
CA HIS A 162 11.48 14.70 30.03
C HIS A 162 11.49 13.73 31.22
N ALA A 163 12.70 13.38 31.66
CA ALA A 163 12.90 12.79 32.96
C ALA A 163 14.20 13.35 33.56
N SER A 164 14.20 14.64 33.97
CA SER A 164 15.16 15.21 34.88
C SER A 164 14.67 16.59 35.35
N SER A 165 13.95 16.61 36.44
CA SER A 165 13.94 17.74 37.42
C SER A 165 13.58 17.20 38.77
#